data_1c8d3172430295f9df72b892d91623f5
#
_entry.id   1c8d3172430295f9df72b892d91623f5
#
_cell.length_a   1.000
_cell.length_b   1.000
_cell.length_c   1.000
_cell.angle_alpha   90.00
_cell.angle_beta   90.00
_cell.angle_gamma   90.00
#
_symmetry.space_group_name_H-M   'P 1'
#
loop_
_entity.id
_entity.type
_entity.pdbx_description
1 polymer ?
#
loop_
_entity_poly.entity_id
_entity_poly.type
_entity_poly.pdbx_seq_one_letter_code
_entity_poly.pdbx_strand_id
1 'polypeptide(L)'
;MNARWSWGLVAGVMLGAAAIAAAPTASADDACGTKENPCPLQKWMRQNMAAANASGDMGALAADFDKVAKISPDPKWNGADPKANWDAIAKAGQAAAKANDAAAVKAVCKACHDTFKDKYKAQFRTKAVP
;
A
#
# COMPACT_ATOMS: atom_id res chain seq x y z
N MET A 1 -48.85 -70.54 -15.87
CA MET A 1 -48.54 -69.25 -16.42
C MET A 1 -48.69 -68.21 -15.37
N ASN A 2 -47.68 -67.97 -14.56
CA ASN A 2 -47.74 -67.01 -13.49
C ASN A 2 -46.33 -66.29 -13.41
N ALA A 3 -46.32 -65.11 -14.01
CA ALA A 3 -45.10 -64.24 -13.92
C ALA A 3 -45.13 -63.49 -12.58
N ARG A 4 -44.10 -63.78 -11.76
CA ARG A 4 -43.90 -63.05 -10.51
C ARG A 4 -42.88 -61.97 -10.76
N TRP A 5 -43.31 -60.73 -10.63
CA TRP A 5 -42.48 -59.53 -10.68
C TRP A 5 -41.87 -59.27 -9.33
N SER A 6 -40.52 -59.34 -9.25
CA SER A 6 -39.74 -58.93 -8.12
C SER A 6 -39.39 -57.47 -8.22
N TRP A 7 -39.89 -56.70 -7.28
CA TRP A 7 -39.50 -55.30 -7.12
C TRP A 7 -38.22 -55.21 -6.33
N GLY A 8 -37.13 -54.82 -7.00
CA GLY A 8 -35.86 -54.47 -6.34
C GLY A 8 -35.91 -53.04 -5.88
N LEU A 9 -35.91 -52.82 -4.57
CA LEU A 9 -35.71 -51.52 -3.93
C LEU A 9 -34.21 -51.13 -4.05
N VAL A 10 -33.90 -50.19 -4.90
CA VAL A 10 -32.56 -49.56 -4.92
C VAL A 10 -32.62 -48.37 -3.98
N ALA A 11 -32.03 -48.53 -2.81
CA ALA A 11 -31.80 -47.42 -1.88
C ALA A 11 -30.65 -46.55 -2.38
N GLY A 12 -30.98 -45.42 -3.01
CA GLY A 12 -29.99 -44.41 -3.39
C GLY A 12 -29.52 -43.63 -2.18
N VAL A 13 -28.26 -43.83 -1.77
CA VAL A 13 -27.60 -43.00 -0.78
C VAL A 13 -27.15 -41.71 -1.48
N MET A 14 -27.87 -40.63 -1.20
CA MET A 14 -27.44 -39.26 -1.58
C MET A 14 -26.34 -38.81 -0.64
N LEU A 15 -25.07 -38.91 -1.06
CA LEU A 15 -23.98 -38.18 -0.40
C LEU A 15 -24.12 -36.70 -0.75
N GLY A 16 -24.65 -35.93 0.18
CA GLY A 16 -24.64 -34.48 0.12
C GLY A 16 -23.20 -33.97 0.32
N ALA A 17 -22.56 -33.53 -0.76
CA ALA A 17 -21.30 -32.77 -0.67
C ALA A 17 -21.62 -31.39 -0.09
N ALA A 18 -21.32 -31.19 1.21
CA ALA A 18 -21.33 -29.87 1.81
C ALA A 18 -20.15 -29.07 1.24
N ALA A 19 -20.44 -28.19 0.29
CA ALA A 19 -19.48 -27.20 -0.17
C ALA A 19 -19.25 -26.20 0.98
N ILE A 20 -18.14 -26.36 1.68
CA ILE A 20 -17.65 -25.36 2.63
C ILE A 20 -17.18 -24.18 1.78
N ALA A 21 -18.03 -23.17 1.62
CA ALA A 21 -17.64 -21.88 1.07
C ALA A 21 -16.64 -21.28 2.06
N ALA A 22 -15.35 -21.35 1.74
CA ALA A 22 -14.33 -20.60 2.44
C ALA A 22 -14.66 -19.11 2.23
N ALA A 23 -15.13 -18.44 3.28
CA ALA A 23 -15.25 -16.99 3.28
C ALA A 23 -13.86 -16.41 3.01
N PRO A 24 -13.73 -15.42 2.11
CA PRO A 24 -12.45 -14.75 1.93
C PRO A 24 -12.04 -14.17 3.28
N THR A 25 -10.96 -14.68 3.86
CA THR A 25 -10.33 -14.07 5.02
C THR A 25 -9.83 -12.71 4.55
N ALA A 26 -10.47 -11.63 5.00
CA ALA A 26 -9.96 -10.28 4.81
C ALA A 26 -8.52 -10.29 5.34
N SER A 27 -7.56 -10.07 4.46
CA SER A 27 -6.16 -9.98 4.83
C SER A 27 -6.02 -8.83 5.84
N ALA A 28 -5.15 -9.00 6.86
CA ALA A 28 -4.83 -7.93 7.81
C ALA A 28 -4.39 -6.64 7.09
N ASP A 29 -3.97 -6.75 5.85
CA ASP A 29 -3.63 -5.68 4.91
C ASP A 29 -4.82 -4.75 4.56
N ASP A 30 -6.06 -5.21 4.67
CA ASP A 30 -7.26 -4.40 4.43
C ASP A 30 -7.69 -3.55 5.64
N ALA A 31 -7.05 -3.72 6.79
CA ALA A 31 -7.43 -3.07 8.03
C ALA A 31 -7.09 -1.57 8.10
N CYS A 32 -6.21 -1.06 7.22
CA CYS A 32 -5.84 0.37 7.20
C CYS A 32 -6.01 1.01 5.82
N GLY A 33 -5.95 2.34 5.75
CA GLY A 33 -5.99 3.12 4.50
C GLY A 33 -7.14 4.10 4.40
N THR A 34 -8.03 4.14 5.41
CA THR A 34 -9.09 5.15 5.51
C THR A 34 -8.56 6.46 6.13
N LYS A 35 -9.40 7.46 6.18
CA LYS A 35 -9.07 8.73 6.84
C LYS A 35 -8.94 8.53 8.36
N GLU A 36 -9.82 7.72 8.92
CA GLU A 36 -9.94 7.41 10.35
C GLU A 36 -8.87 6.40 10.80
N ASN A 37 -8.52 5.48 9.91
CA ASN A 37 -7.50 4.46 10.16
C ASN A 37 -6.43 4.47 9.06
N PRO A 38 -5.53 5.46 9.03
CA PRO A 38 -4.48 5.55 8.01
C PRO A 38 -3.41 4.47 8.21
N CYS A 39 -2.89 3.93 7.12
CA CYS A 39 -1.74 3.04 7.14
C CYS A 39 -0.47 3.76 7.67
N PRO A 40 0.54 3.04 8.21
CA PRO A 40 1.68 3.64 8.90
C PRO A 40 2.36 4.79 8.12
N LEU A 41 2.77 4.57 6.87
CA LEU A 41 3.41 5.62 6.07
C LEU A 41 2.44 6.75 5.72
N GLN A 42 1.16 6.44 5.46
CA GLN A 42 0.14 7.46 5.21
C GLN A 42 -0.05 8.36 6.44
N LYS A 43 -0.07 7.78 7.64
CA LYS A 43 -0.14 8.53 8.90
C LYS A 43 1.08 9.43 9.06
N TRP A 44 2.27 8.87 8.86
CA TRP A 44 3.52 9.60 8.94
C TRP A 44 3.58 10.77 7.95
N MET A 45 3.21 10.53 6.68
CA MET A 45 3.17 11.58 5.64
C MET A 45 2.21 12.72 5.99
N ARG A 46 1.03 12.40 6.58
CA ARG A 46 0.08 13.43 7.02
C ARG A 46 0.61 14.26 8.17
N GLN A 47 1.25 13.62 9.15
CA GLN A 47 1.71 14.27 10.38
C GLN A 47 2.98 15.10 10.19
N ASN A 48 3.81 14.75 9.21
CA ASN A 48 5.10 15.39 8.95
C ASN A 48 5.05 16.18 7.62
N MET A 49 5.22 15.51 6.50
CA MET A 49 5.34 16.14 5.17
C MET A 49 4.16 17.08 4.84
N ALA A 50 2.91 16.64 5.05
CA ALA A 50 1.75 17.46 4.74
C ALA A 50 1.61 18.64 5.72
N ALA A 51 1.92 18.45 6.99
CA ALA A 51 1.88 19.50 7.99
C ALA A 51 2.95 20.58 7.72
N ALA A 52 4.20 20.15 7.44
CA ALA A 52 5.30 21.07 7.11
C ALA A 52 5.02 21.83 5.79
N ASN A 53 4.47 21.14 4.78
CA ASN A 53 4.08 21.79 3.52
C ASN A 53 2.94 22.81 3.72
N ALA A 54 1.95 22.51 4.56
CA ALA A 54 0.84 23.41 4.83
C ALA A 54 1.27 24.66 5.60
N SER A 55 2.25 24.55 6.50
CA SER A 55 2.84 25.68 7.22
C SER A 55 3.90 26.45 6.43
N GLY A 56 4.37 25.91 5.30
CA GLY A 56 5.49 26.48 4.54
C GLY A 56 6.86 26.29 5.21
N ASP A 57 6.96 25.38 6.19
CA ASP A 57 8.21 25.09 6.88
C ASP A 57 9.16 24.27 6.03
N MET A 58 9.97 24.96 5.24
CA MET A 58 10.95 24.33 4.36
C MET A 58 12.08 23.62 5.12
N GLY A 59 12.39 24.06 6.35
CA GLY A 59 13.36 23.38 7.21
C GLY A 59 12.87 22.01 7.66
N ALA A 60 11.62 21.95 8.14
CA ALA A 60 10.97 20.69 8.47
C ALA A 60 10.83 19.78 7.24
N LEU A 61 10.42 20.31 6.08
CA LEU A 61 10.33 19.55 4.84
C LEU A 61 11.69 18.95 4.44
N ALA A 62 12.79 19.69 4.55
CA ALA A 62 14.11 19.17 4.25
C ALA A 62 14.51 18.01 5.18
N ALA A 63 14.19 18.09 6.46
CA ALA A 63 14.41 17.02 7.44
C ALA A 63 13.52 15.79 7.15
N ASP A 64 12.25 16.03 6.80
CA ASP A 64 11.31 14.97 6.44
C ASP A 64 11.74 14.24 5.17
N PHE A 65 12.21 14.94 4.15
CA PHE A 65 12.75 14.31 2.94
C PHE A 65 14.00 13.47 3.22
N ASP A 66 14.90 13.91 4.13
CA ASP A 66 16.05 13.11 4.57
C ASP A 66 15.60 11.80 5.23
N LYS A 67 14.55 11.85 6.04
CA LYS A 67 13.94 10.65 6.62
C LYS A 67 13.29 9.76 5.55
N VAL A 68 12.53 10.34 4.63
CA VAL A 68 11.91 9.60 3.52
C VAL A 68 12.95 8.85 2.69
N ALA A 69 14.10 9.45 2.41
CA ALA A 69 15.19 8.80 1.68
C ALA A 69 15.63 7.48 2.34
N LYS A 70 15.61 7.42 3.67
CA LYS A 70 16.08 6.28 4.47
C LYS A 70 15.05 5.18 4.69
N ILE A 71 13.77 5.46 4.45
CA ILE A 71 12.65 4.54 4.76
C ILE A 71 12.02 3.89 3.53
N SER A 72 12.78 3.69 2.46
CA SER A 72 12.25 2.98 1.27
C SER A 72 11.56 1.69 1.66
N PRO A 73 10.30 1.47 1.25
CA PRO A 73 9.58 0.24 1.57
C PRO A 73 10.22 -1.01 0.94
N ASP A 74 10.85 -0.86 -0.23
CA ASP A 74 11.54 -1.93 -0.95
C ASP A 74 12.91 -1.43 -1.45
N PRO A 75 14.02 -2.12 -1.14
CA PRO A 75 15.34 -1.79 -1.67
C PRO A 75 15.40 -1.72 -3.20
N LYS A 76 14.56 -2.48 -3.90
CA LYS A 76 14.45 -2.49 -5.37
C LYS A 76 13.96 -1.16 -5.94
N TRP A 77 13.33 -0.32 -5.13
CA TRP A 77 12.89 1.02 -5.55
C TRP A 77 14.04 2.02 -5.65
N ASN A 78 15.25 1.63 -5.28
CA ASN A 78 16.49 2.40 -5.45
C ASN A 78 17.30 1.91 -6.67
N GLY A 79 16.62 1.66 -7.80
CA GLY A 79 17.22 1.25 -9.06
C GLY A 79 18.01 2.36 -9.76
N ALA A 80 18.53 2.03 -10.96
CA ALA A 80 19.41 2.91 -11.73
C ALA A 80 18.70 4.15 -12.34
N ASP A 81 17.39 4.07 -12.59
CA ASP A 81 16.62 5.21 -13.14
C ASP A 81 16.34 6.25 -12.04
N PRO A 82 16.92 7.45 -12.10
CA PRO A 82 16.72 8.47 -11.06
C PRO A 82 15.27 8.97 -10.96
N LYS A 83 14.48 8.84 -12.04
CA LYS A 83 13.06 9.22 -12.05
C LYS A 83 12.15 8.18 -11.39
N ALA A 84 12.66 6.95 -11.24
CA ALA A 84 12.00 5.84 -10.60
C ALA A 84 12.79 5.31 -9.39
N ASN A 85 13.66 6.15 -8.81
CA ASN A 85 14.49 5.82 -7.67
C ASN A 85 14.00 6.60 -6.45
N TRP A 86 13.59 5.86 -5.40
CA TRP A 86 13.04 6.43 -4.17
C TRP A 86 14.00 7.40 -3.46
N ASP A 87 15.25 6.98 -3.26
CA ASP A 87 16.28 7.80 -2.60
C ASP A 87 16.63 9.06 -3.42
N ALA A 88 16.77 8.92 -4.74
CA ALA A 88 17.08 10.04 -5.62
C ALA A 88 15.95 11.09 -5.64
N ILE A 89 14.68 10.65 -5.70
CA ILE A 89 13.51 11.54 -5.67
C ILE A 89 13.44 12.24 -4.30
N ALA A 90 13.63 11.51 -3.20
CA ALA A 90 13.61 12.11 -1.86
C ALA A 90 14.74 13.14 -1.67
N LYS A 91 15.95 12.84 -2.13
CA LYS A 91 17.08 13.79 -2.11
C LYS A 91 16.84 15.04 -2.97
N ALA A 92 16.18 14.89 -4.12
CA ALA A 92 15.78 16.05 -4.92
C ALA A 92 14.78 16.94 -4.16
N GLY A 93 13.84 16.34 -3.43
CA GLY A 93 12.92 17.07 -2.56
C GLY A 93 13.64 17.79 -1.40
N GLN A 94 14.62 17.13 -0.78
CA GLN A 94 15.45 17.74 0.25
C GLN A 94 16.22 18.96 -0.30
N ALA A 95 16.82 18.83 -1.48
CA ALA A 95 17.56 19.94 -2.12
C ALA A 95 16.61 21.11 -2.44
N ALA A 96 15.44 20.84 -2.99
CA ALA A 96 14.41 21.85 -3.29
C ALA A 96 13.95 22.59 -2.02
N ALA A 97 13.70 21.84 -0.92
CA ALA A 97 13.32 22.44 0.35
C ALA A 97 14.44 23.32 0.95
N LYS A 98 15.69 22.86 0.90
CA LYS A 98 16.87 23.66 1.32
C LYS A 98 17.06 24.92 0.49
N ALA A 99 16.70 24.89 -0.80
CA ALA A 99 16.72 26.04 -1.67
C ALA A 99 15.50 26.97 -1.49
N ASN A 100 14.57 26.63 -0.59
CA ASN A 100 13.31 27.34 -0.36
C ASN A 100 12.44 27.45 -1.64
N ASP A 101 12.52 26.43 -2.50
CA ASP A 101 11.77 26.34 -3.78
C ASP A 101 10.49 25.51 -3.62
N ALA A 102 9.41 26.17 -3.23
CA ALA A 102 8.12 25.54 -3.03
C ALA A 102 7.54 24.87 -4.31
N ALA A 103 7.83 25.43 -5.49
CA ALA A 103 7.36 24.86 -6.75
C ALA A 103 8.07 23.53 -7.05
N ALA A 104 9.40 23.50 -6.86
CA ALA A 104 10.19 22.28 -7.02
C ALA A 104 9.79 21.22 -5.97
N VAL A 105 9.57 21.59 -4.70
CA VAL A 105 9.05 20.68 -3.65
C VAL A 105 7.74 20.04 -4.10
N LYS A 106 6.77 20.83 -4.58
CA LYS A 106 5.49 20.32 -5.07
C LYS A 106 5.66 19.36 -6.25
N ALA A 107 6.54 19.68 -7.18
CA ALA A 107 6.83 18.82 -8.33
C ALA A 107 7.41 17.46 -7.90
N VAL A 108 8.33 17.46 -6.92
CA VAL A 108 8.92 16.23 -6.35
C VAL A 108 7.87 15.41 -5.62
N CYS A 109 7.02 16.03 -4.80
CA CYS A 109 5.91 15.32 -4.13
C CYS A 109 5.02 14.60 -5.14
N LYS A 110 4.67 15.29 -6.23
CA LYS A 110 3.88 14.70 -7.32
C LYS A 110 4.61 13.53 -7.98
N ALA A 111 5.86 13.70 -8.38
CA ALA A 111 6.65 12.66 -9.03
C ALA A 111 6.79 11.40 -8.18
N CYS A 112 7.05 11.55 -6.86
CA CYS A 112 7.11 10.45 -5.92
C CYS A 112 5.78 9.69 -5.83
N HIS A 113 4.67 10.41 -5.70
CA HIS A 113 3.35 9.80 -5.61
C HIS A 113 2.95 9.11 -6.94
N ASP A 114 3.20 9.72 -8.08
CA ASP A 114 2.90 9.12 -9.38
C ASP A 114 3.69 7.80 -9.59
N THR A 115 4.91 7.72 -9.07
CA THR A 115 5.78 6.56 -9.24
C THR A 115 5.50 5.43 -8.24
N PHE A 116 5.26 5.76 -6.96
CA PHE A 116 5.31 4.77 -5.88
C PHE A 116 4.00 4.55 -5.13
N LYS A 117 3.05 5.49 -5.15
CA LYS A 117 1.84 5.44 -4.33
C LYS A 117 1.03 4.15 -4.52
N ASP A 118 0.79 3.75 -5.77
CA ASP A 118 -0.02 2.57 -6.04
C ASP A 118 0.73 1.27 -5.75
N LYS A 119 2.04 1.23 -6.03
CA LYS A 119 2.92 0.12 -5.64
C LYS A 119 2.96 -0.06 -4.13
N TYR A 120 3.08 1.05 -3.38
CA TYR A 120 3.05 1.02 -1.92
C TYR A 120 1.73 0.46 -1.40
N LYS A 121 0.61 0.96 -1.89
CA LYS A 121 -0.71 0.48 -1.49
C LYS A 121 -0.92 -1.01 -1.76
N ALA A 122 -0.41 -1.50 -2.88
CA ALA A 122 -0.58 -2.90 -3.27
C ALA A 122 0.27 -3.88 -2.43
N GLN A 123 1.44 -3.45 -1.93
CA GLN A 123 2.43 -4.40 -1.40
C GLN A 123 2.94 -4.06 0.01
N PHE A 124 2.91 -2.79 0.42
CA PHE A 124 3.63 -2.32 1.62
C PHE A 124 2.81 -1.47 2.57
N ARG A 125 1.50 -1.33 2.35
CA ARG A 125 0.66 -0.36 3.08
C ARG A 125 0.66 -0.55 4.59
N THR A 126 0.85 -1.78 5.07
CA THR A 126 0.90 -2.12 6.51
C THR A 126 2.31 -2.05 7.09
N LYS A 127 3.34 -1.84 6.25
CA LYS A 127 4.73 -1.78 6.72
C LYS A 127 4.92 -0.62 7.69
N ALA A 128 5.49 -0.91 8.86
CA ALA A 128 5.82 0.12 9.85
C ALA A 128 6.84 1.14 9.30
N VAL A 129 6.70 2.38 9.73
CA VAL A 129 7.70 3.43 9.52
C VAL A 129 8.60 3.44 10.74
N PRO A 130 9.92 3.27 10.57
CA PRO A 130 10.87 3.26 11.68
C PRO A 130 11.03 4.62 12.35
#